data_4fd0456ddd7fa6c30a1a5a22a254b6f2
#
_entry.id   4fd0456ddd7fa6c30a1a5a22a254b6f2
#
_cell.length_a   1.000
_cell.length_b   1.000
_cell.length_c   1.000
_cell.angle_alpha   90.00
_cell.angle_beta   90.00
_cell.angle_gamma   90.00
#
_symmetry.space_group_name_H-M   'P 1'
#
loop_
_entity.id
_entity.type
_entity.pdbx_description
1 polymer ?
#
loop_
_entity_poly.entity_id
_entity_poly.type
_entity_poly.pdbx_seq_one_letter_code
_entity_poly.pdbx_strand_id
1 'polypeptide(L)'
;MTLRPANWRWALLTALMFWVADGCQAAEAGSTTNTAEADRLVEQISRQVSELRGLPLKKPIQHAMMSRAQLEAFVKKAMAEKLPGDYVEQSEFVYKTIGAIPHKTNLRETTLALLTEQVAGLYDEETGKLYVVEGFDLQTPMAKMILAHEICHALQDQHFNLGEMPMAVLDNDDLAMATSSAIEGDATWLMMEYMGKEFQGMDLLAMASRMSAGQAVFDASPAFMRKIYVFPYMSGMEFILAAANKVDRNAPFRALPTSTEQILHPEKFTGPLRDEPTSVTVLKPDFSLGEGWKSTHKNVIGEMQIALLFEVWRMAGEGEKAAAGWGGDQYVMFRKGANAFAFYWRTEWDTERDAEEFEEALGVLFQDKVYRKAFSGDDWTTSGTARLWAGSGESDEDIRLRIAREKYEVFVQITNDEHAWQTQP
;
A
#
# COMPACT_ATOMS: atom_id res chain seq x y z
N MET A 1 -17.17 28.29 15.22
CA MET A 1 -16.83 28.04 13.81
C MET A 1 -15.52 27.24 13.85
N THR A 2 -15.65 25.96 14.13
CA THR A 2 -14.53 25.02 14.28
C THR A 2 -14.18 24.51 12.89
N LEU A 3 -12.99 24.88 12.41
CA LEU A 3 -12.40 24.32 11.20
C LEU A 3 -12.22 22.81 11.41
N ARG A 4 -12.98 22.02 10.66
CA ARG A 4 -12.73 20.58 10.56
C ARG A 4 -11.38 20.36 9.87
N PRO A 5 -10.52 19.48 10.38
CA PRO A 5 -9.31 19.10 9.65
C PRO A 5 -9.73 18.40 8.34
N ALA A 6 -9.22 18.87 7.25
CA ALA A 6 -9.46 18.34 5.91
C ALA A 6 -8.85 16.93 5.79
N ASN A 7 -9.68 15.93 5.45
CA ASN A 7 -9.30 14.54 5.23
C ASN A 7 -8.83 14.32 3.79
N TRP A 8 -7.59 14.66 3.47
CA TRP A 8 -7.13 14.87 2.07
C TRP A 8 -5.94 14.00 1.65
N ARG A 9 -5.80 12.73 2.06
CA ARG A 9 -4.41 12.30 2.25
C ARG A 9 -3.86 11.16 1.36
N TRP A 10 -4.62 10.46 0.49
CA TRP A 10 -4.10 9.25 -0.18
C TRP A 10 -4.33 9.10 -1.69
N ALA A 11 -5.15 9.88 -2.34
CA ALA A 11 -5.39 9.75 -3.79
C ALA A 11 -4.13 9.90 -4.66
N LEU A 12 -3.05 10.42 -4.11
CA LEU A 12 -1.75 10.52 -4.78
C LEU A 12 -0.86 9.28 -4.63
N LEU A 13 -1.11 8.43 -3.65
CA LEU A 13 -0.36 7.19 -3.49
C LEU A 13 -0.96 6.05 -4.32
N THR A 14 -2.21 6.17 -4.75
CA THR A 14 -2.95 5.12 -5.45
C THR A 14 -3.11 5.35 -6.96
N ALA A 15 -3.09 6.58 -7.45
CA ALA A 15 -3.31 6.94 -8.87
C ALA A 15 -2.21 6.50 -9.85
N LEU A 16 -1.41 5.45 -9.55
CA LEU A 16 -0.04 5.46 -10.08
C LEU A 16 0.47 4.20 -10.75
N MET A 17 -0.37 3.24 -11.08
CA MET A 17 0.11 2.05 -11.79
C MET A 17 -0.53 1.84 -13.15
N PHE A 18 -0.25 2.72 -14.09
CA PHE A 18 -0.32 2.34 -15.49
C PHE A 18 1.00 2.58 -16.20
N TRP A 19 1.61 1.50 -16.42
CA TRP A 19 2.68 1.07 -17.28
C TRP A 19 2.70 1.84 -18.61
N VAL A 20 3.52 2.85 -18.72
CA VAL A 20 3.88 3.41 -20.02
C VAL A 20 5.27 2.94 -20.38
N ALA A 21 5.30 1.94 -21.23
CA ALA A 21 6.53 1.54 -21.90
C ALA A 21 7.11 2.71 -22.68
N ASP A 22 8.43 2.84 -22.64
CA ASP A 22 9.21 3.70 -23.51
C ASP A 22 8.84 3.48 -24.98
N GLY A 23 7.92 4.28 -25.47
CA GLY A 23 7.72 4.61 -26.84
C GLY A 23 7.88 6.11 -27.07
N CYS A 24 8.13 6.85 -26.02
CA CYS A 24 8.56 8.24 -26.08
C CYS A 24 10.09 8.36 -26.10
N GLN A 25 10.74 7.84 -27.17
CA GLN A 25 11.77 8.69 -27.76
C GLN A 25 11.05 10.01 -28.05
N ALA A 26 11.61 11.11 -27.54
CA ALA A 26 11.15 12.43 -27.84
C ALA A 26 10.76 12.50 -29.31
N ALA A 27 9.48 12.40 -29.63
CA ALA A 27 8.96 12.90 -30.86
C ALA A 27 9.24 14.38 -30.78
N GLU A 28 10.20 14.79 -31.56
CA GLU A 28 10.57 16.19 -31.76
C GLU A 28 9.29 17.02 -31.84
N ALA A 29 9.31 18.13 -31.13
CA ALA A 29 8.29 19.15 -31.06
C ALA A 29 7.35 19.19 -32.29
N GLY A 30 6.08 18.80 -32.09
CA GLY A 30 5.12 18.92 -33.19
C GLY A 30 3.71 18.42 -32.97
N SER A 31 3.36 17.74 -31.89
CA SER A 31 1.94 17.40 -31.66
C SER A 31 1.41 18.23 -30.49
N THR A 32 1.00 19.46 -30.79
CA THR A 32 0.04 20.16 -29.94
C THR A 32 -1.29 19.42 -30.08
N THR A 33 -1.56 18.49 -29.17
CA THR A 33 -2.91 17.92 -29.06
C THR A 33 -3.86 19.10 -28.94
N ASN A 34 -4.73 19.26 -29.95
CA ASN A 34 -5.67 20.37 -29.98
C ASN A 34 -6.61 20.20 -28.79
N THR A 35 -6.68 21.18 -27.90
CA THR A 35 -7.55 21.18 -26.71
C THR A 35 -8.97 20.68 -27.04
N ALA A 36 -9.52 21.09 -28.18
CA ALA A 36 -10.82 20.64 -28.64
C ALA A 36 -10.90 19.15 -29.00
N GLU A 37 -9.78 18.51 -29.33
CA GLU A 37 -9.70 17.08 -29.57
C GLU A 37 -9.64 16.31 -28.24
N ALA A 38 -8.84 16.79 -27.28
CA ALA A 38 -8.82 16.25 -25.93
C ALA A 38 -10.19 16.34 -25.26
N ASP A 39 -10.89 17.49 -25.38
CA ASP A 39 -12.25 17.69 -24.88
C ASP A 39 -13.22 16.62 -25.40
N ARG A 40 -13.22 16.39 -26.73
CA ARG A 40 -14.09 15.39 -27.37
C ARG A 40 -13.77 13.97 -26.90
N LEU A 41 -12.50 13.64 -26.77
CA LEU A 41 -12.07 12.31 -26.35
C LEU A 41 -12.47 12.04 -24.90
N VAL A 42 -12.20 12.96 -23.99
CA VAL A 42 -12.61 12.85 -22.59
C VAL A 42 -14.12 12.71 -22.48
N GLU A 43 -14.90 13.50 -23.23
CA GLU A 43 -16.36 13.40 -23.23
C GLU A 43 -16.84 12.04 -23.77
N GLN A 44 -16.24 11.55 -24.86
CA GLN A 44 -16.57 10.25 -25.45
C GLN A 44 -16.29 9.12 -24.45
N ILE A 45 -15.06 9.07 -23.90
CA ILE A 45 -14.66 8.03 -22.94
C ILE A 45 -15.52 8.11 -21.67
N SER A 46 -15.85 9.33 -21.20
CA SER A 46 -16.72 9.51 -20.03
C SER A 46 -18.10 8.87 -20.20
N ARG A 47 -18.71 8.97 -21.38
CA ARG A 47 -19.98 8.31 -21.68
C ARG A 47 -19.81 6.78 -21.68
N GLN A 48 -18.77 6.26 -22.35
CA GLN A 48 -18.50 4.83 -22.44
C GLN A 48 -18.23 4.22 -21.04
N VAL A 49 -17.44 4.90 -20.23
CA VAL A 49 -17.13 4.51 -18.86
C VAL A 49 -18.37 4.54 -17.97
N SER A 50 -19.19 5.59 -18.09
CA SER A 50 -20.48 5.71 -17.37
C SER A 50 -21.42 4.54 -17.69
N GLU A 51 -21.55 4.16 -18.96
CA GLU A 51 -22.35 3.02 -19.40
C GLU A 51 -21.79 1.68 -18.88
N LEU A 52 -20.47 1.48 -19.00
CA LEU A 52 -19.81 0.26 -18.56
C LEU A 52 -19.91 0.07 -17.04
N ARG A 53 -19.64 1.13 -16.29
CA ARG A 53 -19.68 1.10 -14.83
C ARG A 53 -21.09 1.06 -14.27
N GLY A 54 -22.09 1.48 -15.04
CA GLY A 54 -23.47 1.59 -14.57
C GLY A 54 -23.69 2.76 -13.60
N LEU A 55 -22.82 3.76 -13.61
CA LEU A 55 -22.95 4.98 -12.81
C LEU A 55 -23.14 6.19 -13.73
N PRO A 56 -24.28 6.90 -13.68
CA PRO A 56 -24.51 8.06 -14.52
C PRO A 56 -23.61 9.23 -14.13
N LEU A 57 -23.11 9.96 -15.13
CA LEU A 57 -22.41 11.21 -14.88
C LEU A 57 -23.35 12.23 -14.20
N LYS A 58 -23.00 12.69 -13.02
CA LYS A 58 -23.73 13.76 -12.30
C LYS A 58 -23.32 15.15 -12.76
N LYS A 59 -22.09 15.29 -13.21
CA LYS A 59 -21.51 16.52 -13.79
C LYS A 59 -20.44 16.17 -14.83
N PRO A 60 -20.18 17.04 -15.83
CA PRO A 60 -19.08 16.85 -16.76
C PRO A 60 -17.74 16.76 -16.02
N ILE A 61 -16.84 15.89 -16.50
CA ILE A 61 -15.49 15.75 -15.96
C ILE A 61 -14.63 16.87 -16.54
N GLN A 62 -14.16 17.75 -15.66
CA GLN A 62 -13.20 18.78 -16.03
C GLN A 62 -11.81 18.16 -16.17
N HIS A 63 -11.04 18.61 -17.16
CA HIS A 63 -9.69 18.14 -17.34
C HIS A 63 -8.73 19.29 -17.67
N ALA A 64 -7.44 19.04 -17.49
CA ALA A 64 -6.36 19.96 -17.82
C ALA A 64 -5.11 19.18 -18.24
N MET A 65 -4.28 19.80 -19.06
CA MET A 65 -2.95 19.27 -19.37
C MET A 65 -1.96 19.62 -18.26
N MET A 66 -1.03 18.72 -17.98
CA MET A 66 -0.01 18.89 -16.96
C MET A 66 1.35 18.41 -17.52
N SER A 67 2.37 19.24 -17.43
CA SER A 67 3.73 18.83 -17.82
C SER A 67 4.33 17.87 -16.80
N ARG A 68 5.35 17.10 -17.20
CA ARG A 68 6.10 16.23 -16.27
C ARG A 68 6.64 17.00 -15.07
N ALA A 69 7.16 18.21 -15.27
CA ALA A 69 7.67 19.04 -14.18
C ALA A 69 6.56 19.48 -13.21
N GLN A 70 5.36 19.79 -13.73
CA GLN A 70 4.20 20.11 -12.90
C GLN A 70 3.71 18.88 -12.14
N LEU A 71 3.69 17.69 -12.76
CA LEU A 71 3.35 16.44 -12.08
C LEU A 71 4.32 16.16 -10.93
N GLU A 72 5.63 16.26 -11.17
CA GLU A 72 6.64 16.06 -10.11
C GLU A 72 6.47 17.06 -8.96
N ALA A 73 6.22 18.32 -9.27
CA ALA A 73 5.95 19.35 -8.27
C ALA A 73 4.66 19.05 -7.49
N PHE A 74 3.61 18.58 -8.18
CA PHE A 74 2.34 18.18 -7.59
C PHE A 74 2.52 17.00 -6.63
N VAL A 75 3.22 15.94 -7.05
CA VAL A 75 3.51 14.75 -6.21
C VAL A 75 4.35 15.14 -4.99
N LYS A 76 5.42 15.93 -5.18
CA LYS A 76 6.25 16.42 -4.06
C LYS A 76 5.44 17.22 -3.04
N LYS A 77 4.61 18.14 -3.53
CA LYS A 77 3.72 18.95 -2.69
C LYS A 77 2.77 18.07 -1.89
N ALA A 78 2.12 17.13 -2.56
CA ALA A 78 1.18 16.25 -1.92
C ALA A 78 1.82 15.31 -0.90
N MET A 79 3.00 14.76 -1.19
CA MET A 79 3.77 14.01 -0.18
C MET A 79 4.10 14.87 1.04
N ALA A 80 4.51 16.12 0.83
CA ALA A 80 4.85 17.03 1.93
C ALA A 80 3.62 17.44 2.78
N GLU A 81 2.45 17.63 2.14
CA GLU A 81 1.22 18.01 2.83
C GLU A 81 0.53 16.80 3.51
N LYS A 82 0.66 15.63 2.91
CA LYS A 82 -0.06 14.42 3.30
C LYS A 82 0.70 13.56 4.31
N LEU A 83 2.03 13.57 4.27
CA LEU A 83 2.89 12.81 5.17
C LEU A 83 3.60 13.77 6.13
N PRO A 84 3.12 13.92 7.36
CA PRO A 84 3.64 14.94 8.28
C PRO A 84 5.08 14.65 8.70
N GLY A 85 5.88 15.71 8.77
CA GLY A 85 7.19 15.70 9.39
C GLY A 85 8.13 14.61 8.84
N ASP A 86 8.52 13.72 9.71
CA ASP A 86 9.43 12.58 9.46
C ASP A 86 8.70 11.22 9.31
N TYR A 87 7.41 11.23 9.00
CA TYR A 87 6.60 10.00 8.89
C TYR A 87 7.23 8.96 7.96
N VAL A 88 7.68 9.38 6.76
CA VAL A 88 8.29 8.47 5.78
C VAL A 88 9.60 7.89 6.31
N GLU A 89 10.40 8.70 6.98
CA GLU A 89 11.67 8.28 7.60
C GLU A 89 11.44 7.32 8.76
N GLN A 90 10.39 7.52 9.54
CA GLN A 90 10.01 6.58 10.61
C GLN A 90 9.47 5.27 10.04
N SER A 91 8.65 5.32 8.99
CA SER A 91 8.20 4.12 8.26
C SER A 91 9.39 3.36 7.65
N GLU A 92 10.34 4.07 7.03
CA GLU A 92 11.58 3.49 6.50
C GLU A 92 12.35 2.76 7.60
N PHE A 93 12.47 3.38 8.78
CA PHE A 93 13.17 2.77 9.89
C PHE A 93 12.49 1.50 10.37
N VAL A 94 11.15 1.49 10.47
CA VAL A 94 10.38 0.27 10.80
C VAL A 94 10.58 -0.81 9.76
N TYR A 95 10.41 -0.51 8.47
CA TYR A 95 10.56 -1.49 7.39
C TYR A 95 11.97 -2.09 7.33
N LYS A 96 13.01 -1.30 7.63
CA LYS A 96 14.37 -1.80 7.76
C LYS A 96 14.53 -2.69 9.00
N THR A 97 13.93 -2.31 10.13
CA THR A 97 13.99 -3.07 11.39
C THR A 97 13.35 -4.44 11.23
N ILE A 98 12.18 -4.54 10.61
CA ILE A 98 11.53 -5.85 10.38
C ILE A 98 12.07 -6.60 9.15
N GLY A 99 13.00 -6.01 8.39
CA GLY A 99 13.60 -6.63 7.21
C GLY A 99 12.74 -6.58 5.95
N ALA A 100 11.72 -5.75 5.89
CA ALA A 100 10.84 -5.60 4.73
C ALA A 100 11.57 -4.97 3.53
N ILE A 101 12.48 -4.04 3.79
CA ILE A 101 13.30 -3.37 2.77
C ILE A 101 14.80 -3.41 3.10
N PRO A 102 15.70 -3.41 2.11
CA PRO A 102 17.14 -3.34 2.35
C PRO A 102 17.56 -2.06 3.09
N HIS A 103 18.57 -2.16 3.97
CA HIS A 103 19.08 -1.01 4.75
C HIS A 103 19.52 0.19 3.90
N LYS A 104 20.01 -0.04 2.68
CA LYS A 104 20.43 1.02 1.73
C LYS A 104 19.28 1.75 1.04
N THR A 105 18.04 1.32 1.22
CA THR A 105 16.87 1.93 0.57
C THR A 105 16.61 3.32 1.16
N ASN A 106 16.38 4.30 0.30
CA ASN A 106 15.77 5.58 0.67
C ASN A 106 14.29 5.51 0.26
N LEU A 107 13.41 5.34 1.25
CA LEU A 107 11.98 5.13 1.01
C LEU A 107 11.35 6.34 0.33
N ARG A 108 11.70 7.56 0.77
CA ARG A 108 11.16 8.82 0.22
C ARG A 108 11.53 8.99 -1.26
N GLU A 109 12.81 8.81 -1.59
CA GLU A 109 13.26 8.94 -2.98
C GLU A 109 12.68 7.84 -3.87
N THR A 110 12.64 6.59 -3.37
CA THR A 110 12.08 5.46 -4.11
C THR A 110 10.59 5.66 -4.36
N THR A 111 9.84 6.08 -3.34
CA THR A 111 8.41 6.40 -3.48
C THR A 111 8.17 7.50 -4.49
N LEU A 112 8.90 8.64 -4.38
CA LEU A 112 8.77 9.74 -5.34
C LEU A 112 9.08 9.30 -6.77
N ALA A 113 10.14 8.53 -6.95
CA ALA A 113 10.53 8.03 -8.27
C ALA A 113 9.48 7.09 -8.86
N LEU A 114 8.95 6.14 -8.06
CA LEU A 114 7.84 5.27 -8.48
C LEU A 114 6.61 6.09 -8.88
N LEU A 115 6.26 7.07 -8.06
CA LEU A 115 5.09 7.93 -8.27
C LEU A 115 5.20 8.82 -9.50
N THR A 116 6.38 9.19 -9.93
CA THR A 116 6.60 10.07 -11.08
C THR A 116 6.91 9.34 -12.38
N GLU A 117 7.50 8.15 -12.34
CA GLU A 117 7.82 7.38 -13.55
C GLU A 117 6.56 6.91 -14.28
N GLN A 118 5.55 6.48 -13.54
CA GLN A 118 4.44 5.68 -14.05
C GLN A 118 3.19 6.50 -14.45
N VAL A 119 3.10 7.78 -14.07
CA VAL A 119 1.86 8.57 -14.27
C VAL A 119 1.74 9.12 -15.66
N ALA A 120 0.66 8.74 -16.33
CA ALA A 120 0.23 9.31 -17.62
C ALA A 120 -1.05 10.17 -17.49
N GLY A 121 -1.84 9.94 -16.47
CA GLY A 121 -3.03 10.69 -16.08
C GLY A 121 -3.25 10.60 -14.59
N LEU A 122 -4.08 11.47 -14.06
CA LEU A 122 -4.35 11.57 -12.63
C LEU A 122 -5.70 12.25 -12.43
N TYR A 123 -6.61 11.62 -11.70
CA TYR A 123 -7.78 12.30 -11.16
C TYR A 123 -7.46 12.86 -9.77
N ASP A 124 -7.69 14.16 -9.60
CA ASP A 124 -7.52 14.84 -8.32
C ASP A 124 -8.92 15.07 -7.71
N GLU A 125 -9.26 14.32 -6.70
CA GLU A 125 -10.54 14.39 -5.99
C GLU A 125 -10.72 15.73 -5.26
N GLU A 126 -9.62 16.42 -4.95
CA GLU A 126 -9.67 17.73 -4.31
C GLU A 126 -10.26 18.79 -5.24
N THR A 127 -9.75 18.84 -6.44
CA THR A 127 -10.24 19.80 -7.43
C THR A 127 -11.35 19.24 -8.30
N GLY A 128 -11.59 17.93 -8.25
CA GLY A 128 -12.54 17.22 -9.11
C GLY A 128 -12.12 17.26 -10.58
N LYS A 129 -10.81 17.29 -10.85
CA LYS A 129 -10.24 17.43 -12.20
C LYS A 129 -9.39 16.23 -12.59
N LEU A 130 -9.51 15.88 -13.86
CA LEU A 130 -8.62 14.94 -14.51
C LEU A 130 -7.43 15.71 -15.12
N TYR A 131 -6.22 15.35 -14.70
CA TYR A 131 -4.99 15.85 -15.29
C TYR A 131 -4.42 14.82 -16.25
N VAL A 132 -4.05 15.26 -17.46
CA VAL A 132 -3.41 14.43 -18.47
C VAL A 132 -1.98 14.92 -18.66
N VAL A 133 -1.02 14.02 -18.57
CA VAL A 133 0.41 14.38 -18.71
C VAL A 133 0.73 14.68 -20.16
N GLU A 134 1.41 15.80 -20.42
CA GLU A 134 1.82 16.21 -21.75
C GLU A 134 2.80 15.20 -22.40
N GLY A 135 2.76 15.09 -23.70
CA GLY A 135 3.63 14.19 -24.46
C GLY A 135 3.01 12.81 -24.76
N PHE A 136 1.80 12.53 -24.24
CA PHE A 136 1.04 11.35 -24.63
C PHE A 136 0.22 11.59 -25.89
N ASP A 137 0.32 10.64 -26.83
CA ASP A 137 -0.65 10.57 -27.93
C ASP A 137 -1.95 9.95 -27.39
N LEU A 138 -2.93 10.81 -27.17
CA LEU A 138 -4.25 10.44 -26.64
C LEU A 138 -5.04 9.49 -27.54
N GLN A 139 -4.63 9.31 -28.81
CA GLN A 139 -5.29 8.39 -29.72
C GLN A 139 -4.81 6.94 -29.53
N THR A 140 -3.72 6.72 -28.80
CA THR A 140 -3.22 5.37 -28.54
C THR A 140 -4.18 4.58 -27.66
N PRO A 141 -4.28 3.25 -27.85
CA PRO A 141 -5.05 2.38 -26.98
C PRO A 141 -4.68 2.53 -25.50
N MET A 142 -3.40 2.65 -25.23
CA MET A 142 -2.89 2.81 -23.88
C MET A 142 -3.39 4.09 -23.20
N ALA A 143 -3.27 5.23 -23.88
CA ALA A 143 -3.75 6.51 -23.35
C ALA A 143 -5.27 6.47 -23.08
N LYS A 144 -6.05 5.85 -23.96
CA LYS A 144 -7.50 5.69 -23.77
C LYS A 144 -7.84 4.79 -22.58
N MET A 145 -7.07 3.74 -22.35
CA MET A 145 -7.23 2.87 -21.17
C MET A 145 -6.96 3.62 -19.88
N ILE A 146 -5.87 4.39 -19.82
CA ILE A 146 -5.53 5.22 -18.65
C ILE A 146 -6.64 6.26 -18.42
N LEU A 147 -7.10 6.95 -19.46
CA LEU A 147 -8.21 7.89 -19.33
C LEU A 147 -9.48 7.20 -18.82
N ALA A 148 -9.78 5.99 -19.26
CA ALA A 148 -10.94 5.24 -18.78
C ALA A 148 -10.82 4.91 -17.28
N HIS A 149 -9.62 4.56 -16.79
CA HIS A 149 -9.33 4.35 -15.37
C HIS A 149 -9.53 5.63 -14.55
N GLU A 150 -8.91 6.72 -14.94
CA GLU A 150 -9.02 8.01 -14.23
C GLU A 150 -10.45 8.58 -14.26
N ILE A 151 -11.18 8.37 -15.36
CA ILE A 151 -12.58 8.72 -15.47
C ILE A 151 -13.44 7.86 -14.54
N CYS A 152 -13.07 6.60 -14.29
CA CYS A 152 -13.71 5.78 -13.29
C CYS A 152 -13.59 6.40 -11.90
N HIS A 153 -12.40 6.88 -11.50
CA HIS A 153 -12.23 7.59 -10.24
C HIS A 153 -13.12 8.84 -10.16
N ALA A 154 -13.23 9.60 -11.26
CA ALA A 154 -14.14 10.74 -11.29
C ALA A 154 -15.62 10.34 -11.09
N LEU A 155 -16.04 9.17 -11.60
CA LEU A 155 -17.39 8.65 -11.35
C LEU A 155 -17.54 8.15 -9.91
N GLN A 156 -16.56 7.42 -9.41
CA GLN A 156 -16.53 6.96 -8.01
C GLN A 156 -16.64 8.15 -7.06
N ASP A 157 -15.88 9.22 -7.29
CA ASP A 157 -15.93 10.43 -6.49
C ASP A 157 -17.30 11.12 -6.55
N GLN A 158 -17.88 11.28 -7.76
CA GLN A 158 -19.20 11.84 -7.92
C GLN A 158 -20.30 11.05 -7.19
N HIS A 159 -20.13 9.75 -6.99
CA HIS A 159 -21.14 8.87 -6.39
C HIS A 159 -20.89 8.54 -4.93
N PHE A 160 -19.64 8.43 -4.54
CA PHE A 160 -19.26 7.88 -3.23
C PHE A 160 -18.37 8.80 -2.42
N ASN A 161 -17.97 9.98 -2.95
CA ASN A 161 -17.15 10.97 -2.25
C ASN A 161 -15.81 10.41 -1.75
N LEU A 162 -14.89 10.14 -2.69
CA LEU A 162 -13.58 9.54 -2.40
C LEU A 162 -12.79 10.31 -1.34
N GLY A 163 -12.93 11.63 -1.30
CA GLY A 163 -12.24 12.49 -0.33
C GLY A 163 -12.65 12.24 1.14
N GLU A 164 -13.75 11.55 1.42
CA GLU A 164 -14.17 11.17 2.77
C GLU A 164 -13.76 9.73 3.15
N MET A 165 -13.22 8.96 2.21
CA MET A 165 -12.82 7.58 2.47
C MET A 165 -11.50 7.51 3.26
N PRO A 166 -11.31 6.48 4.13
CA PRO A 166 -10.16 6.40 5.03
C PRO A 166 -8.86 5.94 4.35
N MET A 167 -8.50 6.58 3.22
CA MET A 167 -7.23 6.33 2.52
C MET A 167 -6.04 7.05 3.20
N ALA A 168 -6.31 7.98 4.12
CA ALA A 168 -5.31 8.86 4.72
C ALA A 168 -5.10 8.62 6.21
N VAL A 169 -5.38 7.43 6.68
CA VAL A 169 -5.13 7.04 8.08
C VAL A 169 -3.63 6.84 8.27
N LEU A 170 -3.01 7.58 9.19
CA LEU A 170 -1.55 7.51 9.42
C LEU A 170 -1.15 6.46 10.46
N ASP A 171 -2.10 5.85 11.12
CA ASP A 171 -1.87 4.85 12.16
C ASP A 171 -2.59 3.51 11.90
N ASN A 172 -3.05 3.32 10.65
CA ASN A 172 -3.61 2.06 10.18
C ASN A 172 -3.43 1.91 8.66
N ASP A 173 -2.23 1.48 8.24
CA ASP A 173 -1.90 1.26 6.83
C ASP A 173 -2.73 0.12 6.22
N ASP A 174 -3.16 -0.86 7.00
CA ASP A 174 -3.99 -1.96 6.54
C ASP A 174 -5.38 -1.48 6.09
N LEU A 175 -6.05 -0.65 6.90
CA LEU A 175 -7.32 -0.01 6.51
C LEU A 175 -7.16 0.87 5.26
N ALA A 176 -6.09 1.67 5.21
CA ALA A 176 -5.81 2.53 4.05
C ALA A 176 -5.62 1.69 2.78
N MET A 177 -4.89 0.59 2.86
CA MET A 177 -4.64 -0.34 1.76
C MET A 177 -5.92 -1.05 1.32
N ALA A 178 -6.74 -1.52 2.26
CA ALA A 178 -8.03 -2.15 1.97
C ALA A 178 -8.99 -1.18 1.25
N THR A 179 -9.08 0.07 1.72
CA THR A 179 -9.86 1.12 1.07
C THR A 179 -9.37 1.40 -0.35
N SER A 180 -8.06 1.59 -0.50
CA SER A 180 -7.43 1.78 -1.81
C SER A 180 -7.70 0.61 -2.75
N SER A 181 -7.68 -0.63 -2.25
CA SER A 181 -7.96 -1.82 -3.05
C SER A 181 -9.39 -1.87 -3.59
N ALA A 182 -10.37 -1.38 -2.84
CA ALA A 182 -11.73 -1.28 -3.34
C ALA A 182 -11.85 -0.24 -4.47
N ILE A 183 -11.17 0.89 -4.35
CA ILE A 183 -11.20 2.00 -5.33
C ILE A 183 -10.46 1.60 -6.60
N GLU A 184 -9.20 1.20 -6.47
CA GLU A 184 -8.32 0.84 -7.59
C GLU A 184 -8.77 -0.44 -8.30
N GLY A 185 -9.25 -1.40 -7.54
CA GLY A 185 -9.76 -2.66 -8.08
C GLY A 185 -10.97 -2.45 -9.00
N ASP A 186 -11.89 -1.58 -8.63
CA ASP A 186 -13.05 -1.23 -9.45
C ASP A 186 -12.66 -0.47 -10.73
N ALA A 187 -11.73 0.47 -10.62
CA ALA A 187 -11.21 1.20 -11.78
C ALA A 187 -10.41 0.29 -12.72
N THR A 188 -9.63 -0.65 -12.16
CA THR A 188 -8.88 -1.66 -12.92
C THR A 188 -9.82 -2.62 -13.65
N TRP A 189 -10.85 -3.12 -12.99
CA TRP A 189 -11.86 -3.94 -13.67
C TRP A 189 -12.54 -3.18 -14.80
N LEU A 190 -13.00 -1.94 -14.56
CA LEU A 190 -13.61 -1.12 -15.60
C LEU A 190 -12.67 -0.93 -16.80
N MET A 191 -11.39 -0.64 -16.53
CA MET A 191 -10.40 -0.48 -17.59
C MET A 191 -10.27 -1.76 -18.44
N MET A 192 -10.31 -2.95 -17.83
CA MET A 192 -10.28 -4.22 -18.55
C MET A 192 -11.54 -4.43 -19.39
N GLU A 193 -12.72 -4.06 -18.87
CA GLU A 193 -13.97 -4.09 -19.62
C GLU A 193 -13.93 -3.13 -20.82
N TYR A 194 -13.41 -1.92 -20.60
CA TYR A 194 -13.24 -0.91 -21.66
C TYR A 194 -12.32 -1.43 -22.76
N MET A 195 -11.17 -2.00 -22.38
CA MET A 195 -10.23 -2.62 -23.31
C MET A 195 -10.89 -3.74 -24.13
N GLY A 196 -11.64 -4.62 -23.50
CA GLY A 196 -12.33 -5.73 -24.17
C GLY A 196 -13.36 -5.28 -25.20
N LYS A 197 -13.99 -4.11 -24.99
CA LYS A 197 -14.96 -3.54 -25.96
C LYS A 197 -14.30 -2.77 -27.10
N GLU A 198 -13.36 -1.89 -26.77
CA GLU A 198 -12.79 -0.94 -27.73
C GLU A 198 -11.71 -1.55 -28.64
N PHE A 199 -11.01 -2.59 -28.16
CA PHE A 199 -9.85 -3.14 -28.85
C PHE A 199 -10.00 -4.60 -29.26
N GLN A 200 -11.21 -4.99 -29.66
CA GLN A 200 -11.49 -6.35 -30.17
C GLN A 200 -10.59 -6.67 -31.36
N GLY A 201 -9.90 -7.82 -31.26
CA GLY A 201 -8.97 -8.30 -32.29
C GLY A 201 -7.54 -7.77 -32.22
N MET A 202 -7.19 -6.97 -31.22
CA MET A 202 -5.80 -6.58 -30.97
C MET A 202 -5.01 -7.71 -30.31
N ASP A 203 -3.72 -7.78 -30.66
CA ASP A 203 -2.79 -8.70 -30.02
C ASP A 203 -2.45 -8.20 -28.59
N LEU A 204 -3.17 -8.74 -27.61
CA LEU A 204 -2.98 -8.42 -26.20
C LEU A 204 -1.59 -8.80 -25.68
N LEU A 205 -0.94 -9.84 -26.25
CA LEU A 205 0.43 -10.22 -25.89
C LEU A 205 1.45 -9.18 -26.37
N ALA A 206 1.28 -8.68 -27.61
CA ALA A 206 2.13 -7.60 -28.12
C ALA A 206 1.92 -6.30 -27.33
N MET A 207 0.71 -6.03 -26.88
CA MET A 207 0.40 -4.90 -26.02
C MET A 207 1.03 -5.07 -24.63
N ALA A 208 0.87 -6.22 -23.98
CA ALA A 208 1.46 -6.52 -22.68
C ALA A 208 3.00 -6.44 -22.71
N SER A 209 3.63 -6.91 -23.79
CA SER A 209 5.10 -6.83 -23.96
C SER A 209 5.60 -5.38 -24.11
N ARG A 210 4.80 -4.51 -24.73
CA ARG A 210 5.10 -3.07 -24.80
C ARG A 210 4.88 -2.37 -23.46
N MET A 211 3.92 -2.85 -22.68
CA MET A 211 3.66 -2.35 -21.34
C MET A 211 4.80 -2.67 -20.37
N SER A 212 5.53 -3.76 -20.55
CA SER A 212 6.67 -4.14 -19.69
C SER A 212 8.01 -3.48 -20.06
N ALA A 213 8.11 -2.75 -21.17
CA ALA A 213 9.30 -1.97 -21.48
C ALA A 213 9.22 -0.58 -20.84
N GLY A 214 10.25 -0.13 -20.11
CA GLY A 214 10.31 1.20 -19.50
C GLY A 214 9.99 1.28 -18.00
N GLN A 215 10.17 0.19 -17.25
CA GLN A 215 9.92 0.11 -15.82
C GLN A 215 11.19 0.09 -14.97
N ALA A 216 12.21 0.85 -15.38
CA ALA A 216 13.52 0.77 -14.75
C ALA A 216 13.49 1.10 -13.26
N VAL A 217 12.71 2.10 -12.85
CA VAL A 217 12.56 2.46 -11.43
C VAL A 217 11.78 1.40 -10.68
N PHE A 218 10.68 0.93 -11.25
CA PHE A 218 9.87 -0.13 -10.65
C PHE A 218 10.71 -1.41 -10.46
N ASP A 219 11.40 -1.87 -11.50
CA ASP A 219 12.22 -3.09 -11.44
C ASP A 219 13.39 -2.97 -10.47
N ALA A 220 13.98 -1.78 -10.34
CA ALA A 220 15.06 -1.49 -9.40
C ALA A 220 14.58 -1.32 -7.95
N SER A 221 13.28 -1.11 -7.73
CA SER A 221 12.72 -0.88 -6.40
C SER A 221 12.70 -2.17 -5.56
N PRO A 222 12.77 -2.09 -4.23
CA PRO A 222 12.63 -3.25 -3.36
C PRO A 222 11.35 -4.04 -3.63
N ALA A 223 11.43 -5.36 -3.60
CA ALA A 223 10.31 -6.24 -3.92
C ALA A 223 9.07 -5.98 -3.05
N PHE A 224 9.27 -5.69 -1.75
CA PHE A 224 8.21 -5.31 -0.83
C PHE A 224 7.42 -4.09 -1.33
N MET A 225 8.12 -3.04 -1.73
CA MET A 225 7.49 -1.84 -2.27
C MET A 225 6.71 -2.12 -3.56
N ARG A 226 7.34 -2.83 -4.53
CA ARG A 226 6.66 -3.19 -5.77
C ARG A 226 5.33 -3.89 -5.54
N LYS A 227 5.30 -4.84 -4.60
CA LYS A 227 4.10 -5.62 -4.29
C LYS A 227 3.03 -4.81 -3.59
N ILE A 228 3.40 -3.96 -2.64
CA ILE A 228 2.47 -3.00 -2.02
C ILE A 228 1.81 -2.12 -3.10
N TYR A 229 2.57 -1.65 -4.07
CA TYR A 229 2.02 -0.81 -5.14
C TYR A 229 1.09 -1.56 -6.10
N VAL A 230 1.36 -2.84 -6.38
CA VAL A 230 0.52 -3.64 -7.30
C VAL A 230 -0.75 -4.15 -6.64
N PHE A 231 -0.71 -4.38 -5.35
CA PHE A 231 -1.77 -5.05 -4.59
C PHE A 231 -3.17 -4.40 -4.77
N PRO A 232 -3.35 -3.07 -4.65
CA PRO A 232 -4.66 -2.44 -4.79
C PRO A 232 -5.31 -2.69 -6.14
N TYR A 233 -4.53 -2.81 -7.20
CA TYR A 233 -5.02 -3.03 -8.55
C TYR A 233 -5.43 -4.48 -8.78
N MET A 234 -4.55 -5.42 -8.50
CA MET A 234 -4.76 -6.83 -8.86
C MET A 234 -5.67 -7.52 -7.85
N SER A 235 -5.29 -7.53 -6.57
CA SER A 235 -6.11 -8.15 -5.53
C SER A 235 -7.42 -7.37 -5.30
N GLY A 236 -7.36 -6.03 -5.44
CA GLY A 236 -8.56 -5.20 -5.41
C GLY A 236 -9.54 -5.55 -6.53
N MET A 237 -9.07 -5.79 -7.77
CA MET A 237 -9.94 -6.22 -8.88
C MET A 237 -10.59 -7.58 -8.59
N GLU A 238 -9.83 -8.55 -8.09
CA GLU A 238 -10.34 -9.87 -7.72
C GLU A 238 -11.40 -9.75 -6.62
N PHE A 239 -11.15 -8.92 -5.61
CA PHE A 239 -12.11 -8.61 -4.54
C PHE A 239 -13.40 -7.99 -5.09
N ILE A 240 -13.32 -6.97 -5.95
CA ILE A 240 -14.50 -6.33 -6.54
C ILE A 240 -15.30 -7.30 -7.40
N LEU A 241 -14.63 -8.16 -8.18
CA LEU A 241 -15.28 -9.23 -8.96
C LEU A 241 -16.03 -10.21 -8.05
N ALA A 242 -15.41 -10.62 -6.94
CA ALA A 242 -16.03 -11.50 -5.96
C ALA A 242 -17.24 -10.84 -5.29
N ALA A 243 -17.13 -9.59 -4.87
CA ALA A 243 -18.22 -8.81 -4.29
C ALA A 243 -19.38 -8.61 -5.27
N ALA A 244 -19.09 -8.29 -6.53
CA ALA A 244 -20.09 -8.13 -7.59
C ALA A 244 -20.88 -9.42 -7.86
N ASN A 245 -20.21 -10.58 -7.82
CA ASN A 245 -20.83 -11.88 -8.02
C ASN A 245 -21.72 -12.32 -6.84
N LYS A 246 -21.41 -11.89 -5.63
CA LYS A 246 -22.08 -12.31 -4.39
C LYS A 246 -23.16 -11.35 -3.92
N VAL A 247 -22.94 -10.05 -4.12
CA VAL A 247 -23.81 -8.96 -3.66
C VAL A 247 -24.14 -8.04 -4.83
N ASP A 248 -23.28 -7.07 -5.10
CA ASP A 248 -23.23 -6.20 -6.29
C ASP A 248 -21.92 -5.38 -6.30
N ARG A 249 -21.58 -4.80 -7.46
CA ARG A 249 -20.33 -4.05 -7.68
C ARG A 249 -20.16 -2.81 -6.77
N ASN A 250 -21.25 -2.24 -6.29
CA ASN A 250 -21.22 -1.06 -5.42
C ASN A 250 -21.21 -1.40 -3.92
N ALA A 251 -21.31 -2.69 -3.56
CA ALA A 251 -21.30 -3.10 -2.16
C ALA A 251 -20.07 -2.60 -1.40
N PRO A 252 -18.83 -2.70 -1.94
CA PRO A 252 -17.64 -2.19 -1.26
C PRO A 252 -17.62 -0.68 -1.04
N PHE A 253 -18.37 0.09 -1.84
CA PHE A 253 -18.47 1.55 -1.68
C PHE A 253 -19.54 1.98 -0.68
N ARG A 254 -20.52 1.12 -0.41
CA ARG A 254 -21.54 1.37 0.64
C ARG A 254 -21.06 0.98 2.04
N ALA A 255 -20.19 -0.01 2.11
CA ALA A 255 -19.53 -0.46 3.33
C ALA A 255 -18.11 -0.86 2.97
N LEU A 256 -17.15 0.04 3.19
CA LEU A 256 -15.76 -0.16 2.81
C LEU A 256 -15.15 -1.39 3.48
N PRO A 257 -14.24 -2.12 2.82
CA PRO A 257 -13.43 -3.12 3.50
C PRO A 257 -12.56 -2.44 4.57
N THR A 258 -12.34 -3.12 5.68
CA THR A 258 -11.65 -2.58 6.87
C THR A 258 -10.29 -3.21 7.11
N SER A 259 -9.94 -4.25 6.34
CA SER A 259 -8.65 -4.93 6.40
C SER A 259 -8.24 -5.47 5.03
N THR A 260 -6.93 -5.64 4.81
CA THR A 260 -6.42 -6.36 3.64
C THR A 260 -6.79 -7.84 3.66
N GLU A 261 -7.09 -8.40 4.82
CA GLU A 261 -7.65 -9.72 4.96
C GLU A 261 -8.98 -9.87 4.20
N GLN A 262 -9.88 -8.89 4.33
CA GLN A 262 -11.15 -8.89 3.57
C GLN A 262 -10.94 -8.77 2.05
N ILE A 263 -9.82 -8.18 1.62
CA ILE A 263 -9.44 -8.12 0.21
C ILE A 263 -8.94 -9.49 -0.28
N LEU A 264 -8.07 -10.14 0.51
CA LEU A 264 -7.49 -11.44 0.20
C LEU A 264 -8.52 -12.57 0.29
N HIS A 265 -9.48 -12.43 1.23
CA HIS A 265 -10.53 -13.39 1.52
C HIS A 265 -11.92 -12.72 1.37
N PRO A 266 -12.42 -12.53 0.13
CA PRO A 266 -13.66 -11.79 -0.11
C PRO A 266 -14.89 -12.38 0.60
N GLU A 267 -14.88 -13.64 1.00
CA GLU A 267 -15.92 -14.26 1.83
C GLU A 267 -16.00 -13.65 3.25
N LYS A 268 -14.88 -13.16 3.79
CA LYS A 268 -14.84 -12.44 5.07
C LYS A 268 -15.51 -11.05 4.98
N PHE A 269 -15.59 -10.49 3.77
CA PHE A 269 -16.33 -9.25 3.50
C PHE A 269 -17.79 -9.52 3.13
N THR A 270 -18.06 -10.50 2.22
CA THR A 270 -19.37 -10.76 1.63
C THR A 270 -20.21 -11.77 2.41
N GLY A 271 -19.64 -12.39 3.43
CA GLY A 271 -20.30 -13.40 4.28
C GLY A 271 -21.45 -12.82 5.11
N PRO A 272 -22.29 -13.69 5.67
CA PRO A 272 -23.41 -13.27 6.52
C PRO A 272 -22.96 -12.60 7.82
N LEU A 273 -21.76 -12.92 8.28
CA LEU A 273 -21.06 -12.24 9.36
C LEU A 273 -19.74 -11.74 8.75
N ARG A 274 -19.68 -10.43 8.56
CA ARG A 274 -18.48 -9.78 8.10
C ARG A 274 -17.41 -9.88 9.18
N ASP A 275 -16.23 -10.32 8.79
CA ASP A 275 -15.08 -10.44 9.69
C ASP A 275 -14.39 -9.08 9.83
N GLU A 276 -14.54 -8.45 10.99
CA GLU A 276 -13.95 -7.15 11.28
C GLU A 276 -12.66 -7.34 12.09
N PRO A 277 -11.59 -6.60 11.78
CA PRO A 277 -10.35 -6.76 12.51
C PRO A 277 -10.48 -6.39 13.99
N THR A 278 -9.86 -7.18 14.85
CA THR A 278 -9.76 -6.90 16.28
C THR A 278 -8.91 -5.64 16.54
N SER A 279 -9.38 -4.77 17.42
CA SER A 279 -8.61 -3.62 17.83
C SER A 279 -7.54 -4.02 18.84
N VAL A 280 -6.30 -4.14 18.38
CA VAL A 280 -5.14 -4.49 19.20
C VAL A 280 -4.50 -3.24 19.79
N THR A 281 -4.13 -3.31 21.08
CA THR A 281 -3.33 -2.28 21.76
C THR A 281 -2.04 -2.92 22.27
N VAL A 282 -0.91 -2.50 21.75
CA VAL A 282 0.39 -3.10 22.07
C VAL A 282 0.93 -2.68 23.45
N LEU A 283 0.60 -1.49 23.89
CA LEU A 283 1.12 -0.90 25.12
C LEU A 283 0.02 -0.68 26.16
N LYS A 284 0.31 -0.92 27.42
CA LYS A 284 -0.55 -0.48 28.52
C LYS A 284 -0.60 1.05 28.59
N PRO A 285 -1.69 1.65 29.11
CA PRO A 285 -1.86 3.10 29.14
C PRO A 285 -0.76 3.86 29.90
N ASP A 286 -0.14 3.23 30.89
CA ASP A 286 0.92 3.78 31.74
C ASP A 286 2.32 3.34 31.31
N PHE A 287 2.47 2.66 30.17
CA PHE A 287 3.76 2.21 29.68
C PHE A 287 4.66 3.39 29.31
N SER A 288 5.90 3.32 29.81
CA SER A 288 6.93 4.29 29.52
C SER A 288 8.33 3.65 29.56
N LEU A 289 9.15 3.99 28.62
CA LEU A 289 10.59 3.65 28.60
C LEU A 289 11.43 4.70 29.37
N GLY A 290 10.81 5.69 30.02
CA GLY A 290 11.48 6.72 30.80
C GLY A 290 12.07 7.86 29.98
N GLU A 291 12.97 8.62 30.60
CA GLU A 291 13.48 9.88 30.05
C GLU A 291 14.26 9.68 28.73
N GLY A 292 13.99 10.58 27.79
CA GLY A 292 14.64 10.63 26.49
C GLY A 292 14.03 9.71 25.43
N TRP A 293 13.14 8.77 25.78
CA TRP A 293 12.42 7.92 24.84
C TRP A 293 11.18 8.63 24.28
N LYS A 294 10.94 8.48 22.99
CA LYS A 294 9.74 9.00 22.31
C LYS A 294 9.13 7.92 21.42
N SER A 295 7.82 7.77 21.47
CA SER A 295 7.09 7.05 20.45
C SER A 295 7.16 7.85 19.15
N THR A 296 7.74 7.27 18.13
CA THR A 296 7.98 7.96 16.84
C THR A 296 7.09 7.46 15.73
N HIS A 297 6.61 6.22 15.83
CA HIS A 297 5.72 5.64 14.81
C HIS A 297 4.82 4.59 15.45
N LYS A 298 3.56 4.57 15.04
CA LYS A 298 2.56 3.58 15.44
C LYS A 298 1.70 3.26 14.22
N ASN A 299 1.45 1.97 13.96
CA ASN A 299 0.66 1.57 12.80
C ASN A 299 0.14 0.14 12.92
N VAL A 300 -0.62 -0.31 11.94
CA VAL A 300 -1.08 -1.68 11.71
C VAL A 300 -0.40 -2.22 10.44
N ILE A 301 0.15 -3.42 10.51
CA ILE A 301 0.80 -4.08 9.36
C ILE A 301 -0.24 -4.76 8.48
N GLY A 302 -1.12 -5.58 9.06
CA GLY A 302 -2.16 -6.29 8.34
C GLY A 302 -1.69 -7.56 7.63
N GLU A 303 -2.63 -8.43 7.26
CA GLU A 303 -2.33 -9.74 6.67
C GLU A 303 -1.46 -9.66 5.42
N MET A 304 -1.79 -8.74 4.50
CA MET A 304 -1.06 -8.60 3.24
C MET A 304 0.41 -8.27 3.45
N GLN A 305 0.73 -7.28 4.28
CA GLN A 305 2.13 -6.89 4.50
C GLN A 305 2.89 -7.96 5.30
N ILE A 306 2.21 -8.70 6.20
CA ILE A 306 2.79 -9.86 6.90
C ILE A 306 3.18 -10.92 5.87
N ALA A 307 2.29 -11.32 4.98
CA ALA A 307 2.60 -12.29 3.92
C ALA A 307 3.76 -11.81 3.03
N LEU A 308 3.76 -10.55 2.63
CA LEU A 308 4.84 -9.96 1.82
C LEU A 308 6.18 -9.94 2.56
N LEU A 309 6.18 -9.72 3.88
CA LEU A 309 7.40 -9.75 4.68
C LEU A 309 8.12 -11.11 4.56
N PHE A 310 7.39 -12.21 4.58
CA PHE A 310 7.96 -13.55 4.36
C PHE A 310 8.38 -13.75 2.90
N GLU A 311 7.56 -13.32 1.96
CA GLU A 311 7.80 -13.53 0.53
C GLU A 311 9.10 -12.88 0.05
N VAL A 312 9.44 -11.66 0.50
CA VAL A 312 10.67 -10.98 0.10
C VAL A 312 11.94 -11.72 0.57
N TRP A 313 11.80 -12.60 1.55
CA TRP A 313 12.85 -13.50 2.02
C TRP A 313 12.76 -14.93 1.44
N ARG A 314 11.94 -15.12 0.40
CA ARG A 314 11.72 -16.41 -0.31
C ARG A 314 11.09 -17.48 0.58
N MET A 315 10.16 -17.05 1.40
CA MET A 315 9.35 -17.90 2.27
C MET A 315 7.85 -17.75 1.91
N ALA A 316 7.51 -17.66 0.61
CA ALA A 316 6.15 -17.32 0.17
C ALA A 316 5.10 -18.30 0.68
N GLY A 317 5.31 -19.60 0.53
CA GLY A 317 4.35 -20.61 0.97
C GLY A 317 4.19 -20.67 2.49
N GLU A 318 5.29 -20.53 3.24
CA GLU A 318 5.26 -20.40 4.69
C GLU A 318 4.63 -19.07 5.11
N GLY A 319 4.88 -17.99 4.34
CA GLY A 319 4.37 -16.66 4.62
C GLY A 319 2.87 -16.54 4.45
N GLU A 320 2.31 -17.07 3.36
CA GLU A 320 0.86 -17.12 3.16
C GLU A 320 0.18 -17.88 4.30
N LYS A 321 0.73 -19.04 4.69
CA LYS A 321 0.22 -19.83 5.79
C LYS A 321 0.36 -19.11 7.14
N ALA A 322 1.50 -18.46 7.38
CA ALA A 322 1.76 -17.75 8.63
C ALA A 322 1.00 -16.43 8.77
N ALA A 323 0.51 -15.85 7.67
CA ALA A 323 -0.31 -14.65 7.68
C ALA A 323 -1.81 -14.96 7.77
N ALA A 324 -2.23 -16.14 7.29
CA ALA A 324 -3.63 -16.55 7.29
C ALA A 324 -4.20 -16.65 8.71
N GLY A 325 -5.44 -16.20 8.89
CA GLY A 325 -6.07 -16.14 10.20
C GLY A 325 -5.62 -14.94 11.04
N TRP A 326 -5.06 -13.91 10.39
CA TRP A 326 -4.79 -12.64 11.03
C TRP A 326 -6.09 -11.99 11.52
N GLY A 327 -6.20 -11.74 12.83
CA GLY A 327 -7.36 -11.09 13.42
C GLY A 327 -7.13 -9.62 13.73
N GLY A 328 -5.88 -9.19 13.84
CA GLY A 328 -5.52 -7.80 14.11
C GLY A 328 -4.09 -7.64 14.59
N ASP A 329 -3.54 -6.44 14.44
CA ASP A 329 -2.24 -6.12 15.00
C ASP A 329 -2.07 -4.63 15.29
N GLN A 330 -1.05 -4.31 16.07
CA GLN A 330 -0.53 -2.95 16.22
C GLN A 330 0.95 -3.03 16.55
N TYR A 331 1.74 -2.12 15.99
CA TYR A 331 3.11 -1.90 16.44
C TYR A 331 3.34 -0.46 16.90
N VAL A 332 4.37 -0.30 17.74
CA VAL A 332 4.88 1.00 18.15
C VAL A 332 6.41 0.99 18.12
N MET A 333 6.98 2.01 17.48
CA MET A 333 8.40 2.27 17.45
C MET A 333 8.76 3.39 18.43
N PHE A 334 9.72 3.14 19.30
CA PHE A 334 10.34 4.15 20.16
C PHE A 334 11.76 4.43 19.71
N ARG A 335 12.18 5.68 19.86
CA ARG A 335 13.55 6.13 19.61
C ARG A 335 14.08 6.96 20.78
N LYS A 336 15.41 6.83 21.02
CA LYS A 336 16.13 7.65 21.99
C LYS A 336 17.45 8.09 21.38
N GLY A 337 17.60 9.42 21.23
CA GLY A 337 18.76 9.96 20.51
C GLY A 337 18.84 9.49 19.06
N ALA A 338 20.05 9.34 18.54
CA ALA A 338 20.26 8.96 17.14
C ALA A 338 20.12 7.46 16.88
N ASN A 339 20.52 6.60 17.82
CA ASN A 339 20.78 5.19 17.55
C ASN A 339 19.87 4.24 18.34
N ALA A 340 19.49 4.56 19.58
CA ALA A 340 18.70 3.64 20.39
C ALA A 340 17.25 3.54 19.90
N PHE A 341 16.74 2.33 19.82
CA PHE A 341 15.37 2.07 19.42
C PHE A 341 14.76 0.88 20.18
N ALA A 342 13.44 0.85 20.23
CA ALA A 342 12.66 -0.31 20.68
C ALA A 342 11.38 -0.40 19.83
N PHE A 343 11.21 -1.52 19.19
CA PHE A 343 10.04 -1.87 18.41
C PHE A 343 9.22 -2.89 19.18
N TYR A 344 7.96 -2.62 19.34
CA TYR A 344 6.98 -3.50 19.98
C TYR A 344 5.86 -3.75 19.00
N TRP A 345 5.52 -5.04 18.80
CA TRP A 345 4.46 -5.45 17.90
C TRP A 345 3.63 -6.54 18.57
N ARG A 346 2.32 -6.38 18.57
CA ARG A 346 1.37 -7.36 19.08
C ARG A 346 0.40 -7.71 17.99
N THR A 347 0.19 -9.00 17.78
CA THR A 347 -0.74 -9.56 16.81
C THR A 347 -1.77 -10.42 17.53
N GLU A 348 -2.98 -10.47 17.00
CA GLU A 348 -4.07 -11.35 17.42
C GLU A 348 -4.51 -12.20 16.22
N TRP A 349 -4.82 -13.46 16.46
CA TRP A 349 -5.06 -14.48 15.44
C TRP A 349 -6.41 -15.16 15.68
N ASP A 350 -7.04 -15.66 14.61
CA ASP A 350 -8.33 -16.34 14.66
C ASP A 350 -8.28 -17.60 15.53
N THR A 351 -7.16 -18.34 15.50
CA THR A 351 -6.96 -19.56 16.30
C THR A 351 -5.57 -19.61 16.96
N GLU A 352 -5.44 -20.43 18.02
CA GLU A 352 -4.15 -20.71 18.66
C GLU A 352 -3.14 -21.32 17.69
N ARG A 353 -3.62 -22.04 16.69
CA ARG A 353 -2.78 -22.65 15.65
C ARG A 353 -2.20 -21.60 14.71
N ASP A 354 -3.00 -20.63 14.29
CA ASP A 354 -2.55 -19.56 13.41
C ASP A 354 -1.47 -18.71 14.12
N ALA A 355 -1.68 -18.41 15.40
CA ALA A 355 -0.67 -17.77 16.25
C ALA A 355 0.63 -18.59 16.36
N GLU A 356 0.55 -19.93 16.47
CA GLU A 356 1.71 -20.82 16.51
C GLU A 356 2.46 -20.84 15.18
N GLU A 357 1.73 -20.96 14.05
CA GLU A 357 2.31 -20.95 12.72
C GLU A 357 3.03 -19.63 12.42
N PHE A 358 2.44 -18.50 12.83
CA PHE A 358 3.08 -17.19 12.71
C PHE A 358 4.34 -17.08 13.61
N GLU A 359 4.25 -17.44 14.89
CA GLU A 359 5.39 -17.41 15.83
C GLU A 359 6.58 -18.20 15.30
N GLU A 360 6.33 -19.43 14.81
CA GLU A 360 7.37 -20.30 14.28
C GLU A 360 8.04 -19.72 13.04
N ALA A 361 7.22 -19.29 12.06
CA ALA A 361 7.71 -18.69 10.82
C ALA A 361 8.48 -17.39 11.07
N LEU A 362 7.98 -16.54 11.98
CA LEU A 362 8.64 -15.28 12.34
C LEU A 362 9.99 -15.52 13.02
N GLY A 363 10.08 -16.55 13.88
CA GLY A 363 11.32 -16.97 14.50
C GLY A 363 12.39 -17.32 13.46
N VAL A 364 12.03 -18.13 12.45
CA VAL A 364 12.91 -18.47 11.33
C VAL A 364 13.29 -17.24 10.51
N LEU A 365 12.31 -16.38 10.21
CA LEU A 365 12.55 -15.16 9.43
C LEU A 365 13.56 -14.26 10.13
N PHE A 366 13.34 -13.91 11.37
CA PHE A 366 14.19 -12.94 12.07
C PHE A 366 15.59 -13.49 12.35
N GLN A 367 15.70 -14.68 12.91
CA GLN A 367 17.01 -15.26 13.20
C GLN A 367 17.78 -15.57 11.91
N ASP A 368 17.21 -16.39 11.03
CA ASP A 368 17.98 -16.99 9.93
C ASP A 368 18.12 -16.10 8.70
N LYS A 369 17.21 -15.15 8.49
CA LYS A 369 17.18 -14.33 7.27
C LYS A 369 17.52 -12.87 7.53
N VAL A 370 16.84 -12.23 8.47
CA VAL A 370 16.96 -10.77 8.68
C VAL A 370 18.24 -10.47 9.47
N TYR A 371 18.42 -11.07 10.64
CA TYR A 371 19.46 -10.67 11.58
C TYR A 371 20.75 -11.48 11.50
N ARG A 372 20.71 -12.76 11.21
CA ARG A 372 21.92 -13.61 11.15
C ARG A 372 22.96 -13.17 10.11
N LYS A 373 22.56 -12.42 9.11
CA LYS A 373 23.47 -11.88 8.09
C LYS A 373 24.28 -10.68 8.56
N ALA A 374 23.76 -9.91 9.49
CA ALA A 374 24.35 -8.68 9.99
C ALA A 374 24.93 -8.83 11.41
N PHE A 375 24.48 -9.84 12.15
CA PHE A 375 24.84 -10.07 13.54
C PHE A 375 25.27 -11.51 13.75
N SER A 376 26.32 -11.72 14.56
CA SER A 376 26.68 -13.04 15.09
C SER A 376 25.94 -13.25 16.40
N GLY A 377 25.31 -14.39 16.58
CA GLY A 377 24.58 -14.74 17.79
C GLY A 377 24.37 -16.23 17.91
N ASP A 378 24.05 -16.68 19.13
CA ASP A 378 23.71 -18.07 19.43
C ASP A 378 22.31 -18.42 18.90
N ASP A 379 21.91 -19.67 19.06
CA ASP A 379 20.54 -20.09 18.76
C ASP A 379 19.54 -19.52 19.76
N TRP A 380 18.23 -19.59 19.41
CA TRP A 380 17.17 -19.18 20.32
C TRP A 380 17.29 -19.85 21.69
N THR A 381 17.12 -19.07 22.74
CA THR A 381 16.88 -19.56 24.09
C THR A 381 15.41 -19.38 24.46
N THR A 382 14.92 -20.20 25.41
CA THR A 382 13.54 -20.12 25.87
C THR A 382 13.46 -19.62 27.30
N SER A 383 12.49 -18.76 27.58
CA SER A 383 12.16 -18.29 28.93
C SER A 383 10.65 -18.25 29.10
N GLY A 384 10.08 -19.24 29.75
CA GLY A 384 8.63 -19.44 29.79
C GLY A 384 8.08 -19.73 28.38
N THR A 385 7.15 -18.93 27.90
CA THR A 385 6.58 -19.00 26.54
C THR A 385 7.33 -18.16 25.53
N ALA A 386 8.39 -17.46 25.92
CA ALA A 386 9.12 -16.56 25.03
C ALA A 386 10.36 -17.23 24.44
N ARG A 387 10.60 -16.99 23.16
CA ARG A 387 11.86 -17.22 22.46
C ARG A 387 12.69 -15.95 22.52
N LEU A 388 13.95 -16.07 22.92
CA LEU A 388 14.87 -14.94 23.08
C LEU A 388 16.11 -15.19 22.23
N TRP A 389 16.50 -14.17 21.47
CA TRP A 389 17.73 -14.18 20.70
C TRP A 389 18.49 -12.87 20.89
N ALA A 390 19.81 -12.94 20.94
CA ALA A 390 20.68 -11.78 20.95
C ALA A 390 21.84 -11.99 19.98
N GLY A 391 22.21 -10.95 19.27
CA GLY A 391 23.35 -10.95 18.35
C GLY A 391 24.11 -9.65 18.43
N SER A 392 25.43 -9.73 18.21
CA SER A 392 26.32 -8.57 18.17
C SER A 392 26.79 -8.30 16.75
N GLY A 393 26.69 -7.06 16.29
CA GLY A 393 27.13 -6.58 14.98
C GLY A 393 28.62 -6.21 14.96
N GLU A 394 29.14 -5.93 13.76
CA GLU A 394 30.54 -5.52 13.57
C GLU A 394 30.89 -4.19 14.26
N SER A 395 29.90 -3.35 14.57
CA SER A 395 30.04 -2.02 15.20
C SER A 395 29.72 -1.99 16.69
N ASP A 396 29.85 -3.11 17.42
CA ASP A 396 29.42 -3.26 18.82
C ASP A 396 27.92 -2.92 19.05
N GLU A 397 27.11 -2.96 18.00
CA GLU A 397 25.67 -2.81 18.10
C GLU A 397 25.03 -4.13 18.41
N ASP A 398 24.61 -4.31 19.65
CA ASP A 398 23.83 -5.48 20.05
C ASP A 398 22.39 -5.34 19.58
N ILE A 399 21.80 -6.42 19.12
CA ILE A 399 20.37 -6.51 18.81
C ILE A 399 19.75 -7.63 19.63
N ARG A 400 18.57 -7.41 20.17
CA ARG A 400 17.83 -8.40 20.98
C ARG A 400 16.43 -8.56 20.41
N LEU A 401 16.03 -9.81 20.31
CA LEU A 401 14.71 -10.23 19.81
C LEU A 401 13.99 -11.02 20.89
N ARG A 402 12.72 -10.74 21.06
CA ARG A 402 11.80 -11.56 21.86
C ARG A 402 10.57 -11.83 21.03
N ILE A 403 10.17 -13.09 20.98
CA ILE A 403 8.88 -13.51 20.45
C ILE A 403 8.21 -14.32 21.55
N ALA A 404 7.03 -13.91 21.99
CA ALA A 404 6.28 -14.58 23.03
C ALA A 404 4.85 -14.81 22.55
N ARG A 405 4.34 -16.04 22.69
CA ARG A 405 2.96 -16.37 22.34
C ARG A 405 2.16 -16.70 23.60
N GLU A 406 0.96 -16.13 23.65
CA GLU A 406 -0.05 -16.46 24.65
C GLU A 406 -1.38 -16.69 23.92
N LYS A 407 -1.76 -17.98 23.80
CA LYS A 407 -2.98 -18.41 23.06
C LYS A 407 -3.01 -17.85 21.64
N TYR A 408 -3.92 -16.91 21.41
CA TYR A 408 -4.17 -16.28 20.10
C TYR A 408 -3.27 -15.07 19.81
N GLU A 409 -2.44 -14.68 20.78
CA GLU A 409 -1.64 -13.47 20.69
C GLU A 409 -0.16 -13.81 20.51
N VAL A 410 0.52 -13.04 19.65
CA VAL A 410 1.98 -13.07 19.56
C VAL A 410 2.52 -11.67 19.81
N PHE A 411 3.46 -11.59 20.74
CA PHE A 411 4.15 -10.36 21.08
C PHE A 411 5.59 -10.40 20.61
N VAL A 412 6.03 -9.35 19.93
CA VAL A 412 7.39 -9.19 19.39
C VAL A 412 8.02 -7.94 19.96
N GLN A 413 9.28 -8.09 20.42
CA GLN A 413 10.12 -6.96 20.80
C GLN A 413 11.46 -7.06 20.08
N ILE A 414 11.88 -5.94 19.47
CA ILE A 414 13.19 -5.79 18.82
C ILE A 414 13.83 -4.53 19.36
N THR A 415 15.04 -4.62 19.91
CA THR A 415 15.71 -3.44 20.47
C THR A 415 17.23 -3.61 20.48
N ASN A 416 17.95 -2.51 20.43
CA ASN A 416 19.38 -2.43 20.67
C ASN A 416 19.72 -1.77 22.03
N ASP A 417 18.75 -1.57 22.92
CA ASP A 417 18.92 -0.91 24.21
C ASP A 417 18.60 -1.88 25.36
N GLU A 418 19.49 -2.00 26.33
CA GLU A 418 19.35 -2.91 27.47
C GLU A 418 18.18 -2.53 28.38
N HIS A 419 17.98 -1.23 28.63
CA HIS A 419 16.84 -0.78 29.46
C HIS A 419 15.51 -1.08 28.80
N ALA A 420 15.39 -0.81 27.49
CA ALA A 420 14.19 -1.14 26.72
C ALA A 420 13.95 -2.66 26.68
N TRP A 421 15.02 -3.47 26.61
CA TRP A 421 14.94 -4.93 26.65
C TRP A 421 14.31 -5.46 27.94
N GLN A 422 14.67 -4.87 29.07
CA GLN A 422 14.15 -5.26 30.39
C GLN A 422 12.74 -4.73 30.65
N THR A 423 12.31 -3.72 29.90
CA THR A 423 11.00 -3.08 30.08
C THR A 423 9.98 -3.72 29.14
N GLN A 424 8.97 -4.40 29.71
CA GLN A 424 7.90 -5.03 28.92
C GLN A 424 6.62 -4.19 29.02
N PRO A 425 5.89 -4.03 27.90
CA PRO A 425 4.62 -3.29 27.84
C PRO A 425 3.46 -3.96 28.59
#